data_fbdb16734e100c8723694f7c84ba8263
#
_entry.id   fbdb16734e100c8723694f7c84ba8263
#
_cell.length_a   1.000
_cell.length_b   1.000
_cell.length_c   1.000
_cell.angle_alpha   90.00
_cell.angle_beta   90.00
_cell.angle_gamma   90.00
#
_symmetry.space_group_name_H-M   'P 1'
#
loop_
_entity.id
_entity.type
_entity.pdbx_description
1 polymer ?
#
loop_
_entity_poly.entity_id
_entity_poly.type
_entity_poly.pdbx_seq_one_letter_code
_entity_poly.pdbx_strand_id
1 'polypeptide(L)'
;ELQNIGVQFDPNETTYNYISGIEFEGISHMTKMNMRFSPNLNCIVGSRGTGKSTIVDAINYGVCNETDLTKCKLLEKTLTKDAKISTYFNFGIAKPYVIKVSRRGKQLVSEVEDNNGCVVNPPEFKIDFYGQKEIFSLIDEDDSIANQTTSPLVKMIDDKIAADMYMYSDQIDDAISNMLKYAEEFKSNRRRIKEIPTIKAEMEKADTILKKFKASGIEKARRDFETVDNKINNIEKTFVSELGKVNGAIAGFEDQRRELESRIGELDKTEENVIEIEMFKKLADINQSLIDVLNQKRDAIESMEKAYEVSPTYARREEAHNKYLSALEEVRNTGGEDINGIQDQLQKNTQRYNELVLLLKEQENVEKKIEESINVFVDKRLELSQKRQDVIDELNLESISIKVIPLGHLSRWKANLQKELGKEGTFDNDFQKLVEQSLSANSDWKGYKVLLKFMLMTDTGNIEDVLGPLADMRFAKLWKDKYNNDTLSSMVKVFPEDKLQIKIIDENGSIDINEGSPGQKSAAILAFILNSGENPLIIDQPEDDLDNSLIYSLVVKSIRKMK
;
A
#
# COMPACT_ATOMS: atom_id res chain seq x y z
N GLU A 1 -46.92 -25.08 -22.51
CA GLU A 1 -45.52 -25.40 -22.13
C GLU A 1 -45.27 -25.39 -20.61
N LEU A 2 -46.30 -25.17 -19.76
CA LEU A 2 -46.18 -25.12 -18.30
C LEU A 2 -46.59 -26.42 -17.60
N GLN A 3 -46.73 -27.53 -18.33
CA GLN A 3 -47.31 -28.79 -17.77
C GLN A 3 -46.27 -29.78 -17.21
N ASN A 4 -44.99 -29.48 -17.16
CA ASN A 4 -43.96 -30.45 -16.71
C ASN A 4 -43.01 -29.94 -15.62
N ILE A 5 -43.35 -28.92 -14.86
CA ILE A 5 -42.54 -28.51 -13.71
C ILE A 5 -43.20 -29.07 -12.45
N GLY A 6 -42.83 -30.32 -12.09
CA GLY A 6 -43.29 -30.99 -10.89
C GLY A 6 -42.72 -30.43 -9.56
N VAL A 7 -42.14 -29.23 -9.57
CA VAL A 7 -41.72 -28.50 -8.40
C VAL A 7 -42.55 -27.23 -8.34
N GLN A 8 -43.38 -27.09 -7.35
CA GLN A 8 -44.14 -25.88 -7.09
C GLN A 8 -43.12 -24.79 -6.69
N PHE A 9 -42.96 -23.78 -7.54
CA PHE A 9 -42.07 -22.64 -7.25
C PHE A 9 -42.62 -21.87 -6.03
N ASP A 10 -41.88 -21.90 -4.92
CA ASP A 10 -42.13 -21.05 -3.75
C ASP A 10 -41.35 -19.74 -3.91
N PRO A 11 -42.02 -18.61 -4.11
CA PRO A 11 -41.32 -17.31 -4.26
C PRO A 11 -40.62 -16.88 -2.97
N ASN A 12 -40.82 -17.56 -1.85
CA ASN A 12 -40.14 -17.30 -0.58
C ASN A 12 -38.95 -18.25 -0.34
N GLU A 13 -38.74 -19.23 -1.20
CA GLU A 13 -37.57 -20.08 -1.14
C GLU A 13 -36.39 -19.33 -1.79
N THR A 14 -35.41 -18.93 -1.00
CA THR A 14 -34.27 -18.13 -1.43
C THR A 14 -32.94 -18.78 -1.06
N THR A 15 -31.91 -18.48 -1.85
CA THR A 15 -30.55 -18.92 -1.58
C THR A 15 -29.71 -17.85 -0.88
N TYR A 16 -30.26 -16.65 -0.71
CA TYR A 16 -29.57 -15.51 -0.06
C TYR A 16 -30.03 -15.32 1.38
N ASN A 17 -29.22 -14.58 2.13
CA ASN A 17 -29.49 -14.26 3.53
C ASN A 17 -30.55 -13.16 3.64
N TYR A 18 -31.47 -13.28 4.59
CA TYR A 18 -32.45 -12.24 4.83
C TYR A 18 -32.98 -12.24 6.27
N ILE A 19 -33.53 -11.11 6.70
CA ILE A 19 -34.22 -10.95 7.97
C ILE A 19 -35.68 -11.38 7.77
N SER A 20 -36.12 -12.42 8.45
CA SER A 20 -37.49 -12.95 8.33
C SER A 20 -38.48 -12.34 9.32
N GLY A 21 -37.99 -11.60 10.33
CA GLY A 21 -38.84 -10.89 11.28
C GLY A 21 -38.09 -10.25 12.42
N ILE A 22 -38.83 -9.44 13.18
CA ILE A 22 -38.36 -8.83 14.42
C ILE A 22 -39.46 -8.80 15.47
N GLU A 23 -39.11 -9.11 16.69
CA GLU A 23 -39.95 -8.90 17.87
C GLU A 23 -39.24 -7.97 18.84
N PHE A 24 -39.94 -6.99 19.37
CA PHE A 24 -39.36 -6.17 20.43
C PHE A 24 -40.39 -5.87 21.50
N GLU A 25 -39.88 -5.77 22.74
CA GLU A 25 -40.58 -5.37 23.94
C GLU A 25 -39.78 -4.27 24.65
N GLY A 26 -40.49 -3.32 25.27
CA GLY A 26 -39.82 -2.29 26.06
C GLY A 26 -39.29 -1.09 25.25
N ILE A 27 -39.90 -0.81 24.11
CA ILE A 27 -39.73 0.48 23.43
C ILE A 27 -40.89 1.38 23.86
N SER A 28 -40.61 2.56 24.44
CA SER A 28 -41.55 3.36 25.21
C SER A 28 -42.90 3.71 24.53
N HIS A 29 -42.92 3.76 23.21
CA HIS A 29 -44.13 4.04 22.42
C HIS A 29 -44.71 2.79 21.73
N MET A 30 -44.04 1.63 21.88
CA MET A 30 -44.42 0.38 21.25
C MET A 30 -44.17 -0.76 22.26
N THR A 31 -45.20 -1.03 23.08
CA THR A 31 -45.03 -1.95 24.23
C THR A 31 -44.64 -3.36 23.84
N LYS A 32 -45.19 -3.87 22.76
CA LYS A 32 -44.82 -5.14 22.15
C LYS A 32 -45.18 -5.12 20.68
N MET A 33 -44.20 -5.46 19.83
CA MET A 33 -44.41 -5.53 18.39
C MET A 33 -43.77 -6.79 17.84
N ASN A 34 -44.45 -7.42 16.90
CA ASN A 34 -43.95 -8.53 16.10
C ASN A 34 -44.21 -8.22 14.63
N MET A 35 -43.12 -8.21 13.84
CA MET A 35 -43.18 -7.98 12.40
C MET A 35 -42.56 -9.16 11.67
N ARG A 36 -43.21 -9.60 10.60
CA ARG A 36 -42.70 -10.61 9.68
C ARG A 36 -42.32 -9.96 8.37
N PHE A 37 -41.21 -10.35 7.81
CA PHE A 37 -40.67 -9.84 6.55
C PHE A 37 -40.67 -10.91 5.48
N SER A 38 -40.95 -10.49 4.26
CA SER A 38 -40.71 -11.29 3.05
C SER A 38 -39.19 -11.32 2.78
N PRO A 39 -38.67 -12.39 2.16
CA PRO A 39 -37.28 -12.39 1.69
C PRO A 39 -37.00 -11.32 0.63
N ASN A 40 -38.04 -10.81 -0.03
CA ASN A 40 -37.94 -9.78 -1.06
C ASN A 40 -38.09 -8.38 -0.45
N LEU A 41 -38.58 -7.42 -1.23
CA LEU A 41 -38.79 -6.03 -0.80
C LEU A 41 -39.86 -5.94 0.30
N ASN A 42 -39.51 -5.26 1.40
CA ASN A 42 -40.42 -4.90 2.48
C ASN A 42 -40.47 -3.37 2.61
N CYS A 43 -41.65 -2.81 2.76
CA CYS A 43 -41.86 -1.37 2.94
C CYS A 43 -42.56 -1.08 4.25
N ILE A 44 -41.91 -0.29 5.12
CA ILE A 44 -42.53 0.21 6.37
C ILE A 44 -43.08 1.58 6.08
N VAL A 45 -44.43 1.68 6.03
CA VAL A 45 -45.14 2.92 5.67
C VAL A 45 -45.89 3.48 6.88
N GLY A 46 -45.88 4.78 7.03
CA GLY A 46 -46.58 5.47 8.11
C GLY A 46 -46.34 6.97 8.07
N SER A 47 -47.20 7.76 8.74
CA SER A 47 -47.07 9.21 8.84
C SER A 47 -45.81 9.61 9.64
N ARG A 48 -45.46 10.90 9.62
CA ARG A 48 -44.33 11.43 10.39
C ARG A 48 -44.56 11.21 11.89
N GLY A 49 -43.52 10.73 12.61
CA GLY A 49 -43.59 10.50 14.06
C GLY A 49 -44.22 9.15 14.48
N THR A 50 -44.59 8.26 13.57
CA THR A 50 -45.16 6.94 13.89
C THR A 50 -44.13 5.87 14.28
N GLY A 51 -42.84 6.23 14.39
CA GLY A 51 -41.79 5.31 14.85
C GLY A 51 -41.12 4.48 13.77
N LYS A 52 -41.30 4.82 12.47
CA LYS A 52 -40.62 4.10 11.38
C LYS A 52 -39.12 3.97 11.60
N SER A 53 -38.41 5.10 11.79
CA SER A 53 -36.99 5.13 12.03
C SER A 53 -36.58 4.39 13.32
N THR A 54 -37.44 4.40 14.35
CA THR A 54 -37.20 3.60 15.57
C THR A 54 -37.24 2.10 15.30
N ILE A 55 -38.13 1.64 14.41
CA ILE A 55 -38.17 0.23 13.98
C ILE A 55 -36.91 -0.14 13.18
N VAL A 56 -36.50 0.74 12.26
CA VAL A 56 -35.32 0.56 11.45
C VAL A 56 -34.04 0.51 12.32
N ASP A 57 -33.92 1.44 13.28
CA ASP A 57 -32.86 1.44 14.29
C ASP A 57 -32.89 0.17 15.16
N ALA A 58 -34.11 -0.32 15.50
CA ALA A 58 -34.26 -1.56 16.28
C ALA A 58 -33.80 -2.79 15.51
N ILE A 59 -34.00 -2.85 14.20
CA ILE A 59 -33.49 -3.92 13.36
C ILE A 59 -31.97 -3.86 13.31
N ASN A 60 -31.39 -2.69 13.03
CA ASN A 60 -29.94 -2.50 12.97
C ASN A 60 -29.25 -2.92 14.27
N TYR A 61 -29.80 -2.49 15.38
CA TYR A 61 -29.32 -2.84 16.71
C TYR A 61 -29.58 -4.31 17.05
N GLY A 62 -30.74 -4.84 16.66
CA GLY A 62 -31.15 -6.23 16.93
C GLY A 62 -30.36 -7.29 16.19
N VAL A 63 -29.66 -6.95 15.11
CA VAL A 63 -28.70 -7.84 14.44
C VAL A 63 -27.25 -7.60 14.90
N CYS A 64 -27.05 -6.76 15.90
CA CYS A 64 -25.73 -6.39 16.42
C CYS A 64 -24.79 -5.73 15.39
N ASN A 65 -25.35 -5.18 14.31
CA ASN A 65 -24.60 -4.44 13.30
C ASN A 65 -24.10 -3.09 13.88
N GLU A 66 -24.93 -2.44 14.73
CA GLU A 66 -24.53 -1.29 15.52
C GLU A 66 -24.73 -1.60 17.00
N THR A 67 -23.64 -1.59 17.74
CA THR A 67 -23.63 -1.86 19.19
C THR A 67 -23.60 -0.60 20.05
N ASP A 68 -23.26 0.54 19.44
CA ASP A 68 -23.24 1.83 20.11
C ASP A 68 -24.62 2.51 20.00
N LEU A 69 -25.37 2.46 21.09
CA LEU A 69 -26.70 3.10 21.18
C LEU A 69 -26.66 4.62 20.92
N THR A 70 -25.52 5.29 21.10
CA THR A 70 -25.44 6.73 20.85
C THR A 70 -25.60 7.08 19.39
N LYS A 71 -25.30 6.14 18.48
CA LYS A 71 -25.54 6.26 17.04
C LYS A 71 -27.00 6.03 16.67
N CYS A 72 -27.71 5.18 17.42
CA CYS A 72 -29.15 4.93 17.27
C CYS A 72 -29.96 5.90 18.11
N LYS A 73 -29.89 7.19 17.82
CA LYS A 73 -30.44 8.31 18.68
C LYS A 73 -31.92 8.17 19.05
N LEU A 74 -32.74 7.64 18.16
CA LEU A 74 -34.16 7.45 18.42
C LEU A 74 -34.39 6.26 19.36
N LEU A 75 -33.68 5.16 19.09
CA LEU A 75 -33.75 3.95 19.89
C LEU A 75 -33.22 4.19 21.31
N GLU A 76 -32.10 4.92 21.44
CA GLU A 76 -31.50 5.27 22.73
C GLU A 76 -32.50 5.96 23.66
N LYS A 77 -33.30 6.88 23.12
CA LYS A 77 -34.31 7.64 23.87
C LYS A 77 -35.55 6.83 24.23
N THR A 78 -35.85 5.78 23.48
CA THR A 78 -37.10 5.03 23.59
C THR A 78 -36.96 3.66 24.26
N LEU A 79 -35.73 3.12 24.36
CA LEU A 79 -35.48 1.84 25.03
C LEU A 79 -35.64 1.94 26.54
N THR A 80 -36.48 1.06 27.12
CA THR A 80 -36.55 0.85 28.57
C THR A 80 -35.38 0.03 29.10
N LYS A 81 -35.24 -0.04 30.43
CA LYS A 81 -34.13 -0.81 31.06
C LYS A 81 -34.20 -2.30 30.80
N ASP A 82 -35.38 -2.83 30.57
CA ASP A 82 -35.63 -4.27 30.37
C ASP A 82 -36.04 -4.57 28.93
N ALA A 83 -35.65 -3.70 27.99
CA ALA A 83 -35.96 -3.88 26.58
C ALA A 83 -35.33 -5.16 26.03
N LYS A 84 -36.11 -5.88 25.21
CA LYS A 84 -35.69 -7.08 24.49
C LYS A 84 -36.00 -6.90 23.01
N ILE A 85 -35.03 -7.24 22.18
CA ILE A 85 -35.16 -7.26 20.72
C ILE A 85 -34.76 -8.65 20.27
N SER A 86 -35.62 -9.33 19.53
CA SER A 86 -35.34 -10.63 18.93
C SER A 86 -35.46 -10.52 17.42
N THR A 87 -34.38 -10.74 16.71
CA THR A 87 -34.33 -10.66 15.25
C THR A 87 -34.21 -12.06 14.68
N TYR A 88 -35.11 -12.40 13.77
CA TYR A 88 -35.14 -13.68 13.08
C TYR A 88 -34.48 -13.50 11.72
N PHE A 89 -33.46 -14.31 11.44
CA PHE A 89 -32.78 -14.27 10.14
C PHE A 89 -32.52 -15.65 9.59
N ASN A 90 -32.50 -15.73 8.27
CA ASN A 90 -32.29 -16.95 7.52
C ASN A 90 -30.98 -16.87 6.74
N PHE A 91 -30.19 -17.93 6.79
CA PHE A 91 -28.99 -18.10 5.95
C PHE A 91 -29.35 -18.97 4.74
N GLY A 92 -29.80 -18.35 3.65
CA GLY A 92 -30.19 -19.04 2.43
C GLY A 92 -31.14 -20.22 2.71
N ILE A 93 -30.77 -21.45 2.30
CA ILE A 93 -31.54 -22.69 2.49
C ILE A 93 -31.43 -23.23 3.93
N ALA A 94 -30.53 -22.64 4.75
CA ALA A 94 -30.34 -23.11 6.12
C ALA A 94 -31.54 -22.74 7.01
N LYS A 95 -31.63 -23.41 8.17
CA LYS A 95 -32.67 -23.11 9.15
C LYS A 95 -32.49 -21.71 9.73
N PRO A 96 -33.59 -21.01 10.08
CA PRO A 96 -33.49 -19.67 10.64
C PRO A 96 -32.80 -19.68 12.02
N TYR A 97 -32.11 -18.59 12.29
CA TYR A 97 -31.50 -18.28 13.57
C TYR A 97 -32.24 -17.11 14.23
N VAL A 98 -32.15 -17.01 15.55
CA VAL A 98 -32.72 -15.91 16.32
C VAL A 98 -31.61 -15.21 17.08
N ILE A 99 -31.36 -13.94 16.75
CA ILE A 99 -30.50 -13.08 17.57
C ILE A 99 -31.36 -12.44 18.63
N LYS A 100 -31.05 -12.68 19.89
CA LYS A 100 -31.72 -12.06 21.03
C LYS A 100 -30.78 -11.05 21.66
N VAL A 101 -31.12 -9.78 21.53
CA VAL A 101 -30.41 -8.69 22.19
C VAL A 101 -31.25 -8.23 23.37
N SER A 102 -30.70 -8.32 24.56
CA SER A 102 -31.33 -7.82 25.76
C SER A 102 -30.46 -6.77 26.44
N ARG A 103 -31.14 -5.72 26.96
CA ARG A 103 -30.48 -4.66 27.73
C ARG A 103 -30.57 -4.98 29.22
N ARG A 104 -29.42 -5.10 29.89
CA ARG A 104 -29.33 -5.18 31.35
C ARG A 104 -28.64 -3.91 31.87
N GLY A 105 -29.42 -2.88 32.18
CA GLY A 105 -28.91 -1.57 32.57
C GLY A 105 -28.21 -0.85 31.41
N LYS A 106 -26.87 -0.69 31.48
CA LYS A 106 -26.06 -0.11 30.40
C LYS A 106 -25.38 -1.18 29.52
N GLN A 107 -25.48 -2.45 29.89
CA GLN A 107 -24.85 -3.54 29.15
C GLN A 107 -25.81 -4.18 28.18
N LEU A 108 -25.29 -4.49 26.98
CA LEU A 108 -25.90 -5.34 25.99
C LEU A 108 -25.48 -6.77 26.21
N VAL A 109 -26.44 -7.67 26.18
CA VAL A 109 -26.22 -9.11 26.12
C VAL A 109 -26.85 -9.61 24.84
N SER A 110 -26.02 -10.12 23.94
CA SER A 110 -26.46 -10.74 22.69
C SER A 110 -26.29 -12.24 22.79
N GLU A 111 -27.35 -12.97 22.52
CA GLU A 111 -27.35 -14.43 22.44
C GLU A 111 -27.95 -14.83 21.08
N VAL A 112 -27.36 -15.82 20.45
CA VAL A 112 -27.88 -16.34 19.18
C VAL A 112 -28.32 -17.77 19.40
N GLU A 113 -29.57 -18.03 19.05
CA GLU A 113 -30.18 -19.36 19.17
C GLU A 113 -30.46 -19.94 17.80
N ASP A 114 -30.31 -21.25 17.69
CA ASP A 114 -30.81 -22.04 16.55
C ASP A 114 -32.33 -22.26 16.65
N ASN A 115 -32.91 -22.90 15.65
CA ASN A 115 -34.34 -23.29 15.63
C ASN A 115 -34.79 -24.17 16.81
N ASN A 116 -33.86 -24.80 17.51
CA ASN A 116 -34.15 -25.64 18.66
C ASN A 116 -34.02 -24.88 19.99
N GLY A 117 -33.71 -23.58 19.94
CA GLY A 117 -33.46 -22.73 21.10
C GLY A 117 -32.11 -23.01 21.78
N CYS A 118 -31.17 -23.63 21.09
CA CYS A 118 -29.83 -23.86 21.60
C CYS A 118 -28.95 -22.64 21.24
N VAL A 119 -28.21 -22.11 22.23
CA VAL A 119 -27.25 -21.05 22.01
C VAL A 119 -26.10 -21.58 21.15
N VAL A 120 -25.82 -20.90 20.04
CA VAL A 120 -24.83 -21.30 19.05
C VAL A 120 -23.97 -20.12 18.63
N ASN A 121 -22.80 -20.42 18.05
CA ASN A 121 -22.01 -19.42 17.33
C ASN A 121 -22.46 -19.43 15.86
N PRO A 122 -23.22 -18.42 15.40
CA PRO A 122 -23.70 -18.38 14.03
C PRO A 122 -22.53 -18.03 13.08
N PRO A 123 -22.69 -18.31 11.79
CA PRO A 123 -21.87 -17.66 10.77
C PRO A 123 -22.06 -16.14 10.86
N GLU A 124 -21.06 -15.40 10.43
CA GLU A 124 -21.11 -13.93 10.42
C GLU A 124 -22.28 -13.46 9.55
N PHE A 125 -23.20 -12.74 10.16
CA PHE A 125 -24.35 -12.14 9.46
C PHE A 125 -24.12 -10.62 9.36
N LYS A 126 -24.09 -10.13 8.13
CA LYS A 126 -23.93 -8.71 7.84
C LYS A 126 -25.18 -8.16 7.21
N ILE A 127 -25.51 -6.93 7.56
CA ILE A 127 -26.52 -6.13 6.88
C ILE A 127 -25.90 -4.83 6.40
N ASP A 128 -26.37 -4.33 5.28
CA ASP A 128 -26.05 -3.01 4.79
C ASP A 128 -27.12 -2.05 5.27
N PHE A 129 -26.74 -1.15 6.18
CA PHE A 129 -27.65 -0.22 6.83
C PHE A 129 -27.31 1.21 6.46
N TYR A 130 -28.35 1.97 6.05
CA TYR A 130 -28.22 3.39 5.74
C TYR A 130 -29.34 4.14 6.45
N GLY A 131 -28.97 4.94 7.45
CA GLY A 131 -29.87 5.84 8.16
C GLY A 131 -30.23 7.06 7.34
N GLN A 132 -31.14 7.87 7.90
CA GLN A 132 -31.57 9.12 7.29
C GLN A 132 -30.37 10.03 6.97
N LYS A 133 -30.23 10.48 5.73
CA LYS A 133 -29.12 11.32 5.20
C LYS A 133 -27.72 10.66 5.14
N GLU A 134 -27.58 9.42 5.54
CA GLU A 134 -26.27 8.74 5.44
C GLU A 134 -25.87 8.49 4.00
N ILE A 135 -26.83 8.22 3.12
CA ILE A 135 -26.57 8.06 1.67
C ILE A 135 -25.95 9.34 1.09
N PHE A 136 -26.44 10.51 1.51
CA PHE A 136 -25.88 11.79 1.06
C PHE A 136 -24.44 12.00 1.56
N SER A 137 -24.17 11.59 2.80
CA SER A 137 -22.82 11.73 3.39
C SER A 137 -21.76 10.84 2.72
N LEU A 138 -22.15 9.82 1.95
CA LEU A 138 -21.23 9.01 1.17
C LEU A 138 -20.61 9.76 -0.03
N ILE A 139 -21.29 10.83 -0.47
CA ILE A 139 -20.85 11.69 -1.59
C ILE A 139 -20.05 12.89 -1.09
N ASP A 140 -20.44 13.40 0.09
CA ASP A 140 -19.79 14.57 0.65
C ASP A 140 -18.32 14.19 0.95
N GLU A 141 -17.47 14.50 -0.04
CA GLU A 141 -16.01 14.48 0.11
C GLU A 141 -15.57 15.65 1.02
N ASP A 142 -16.40 15.96 2.06
CA ASP A 142 -16.07 17.03 2.98
C ASP A 142 -14.74 16.66 3.66
N ASP A 143 -13.70 17.45 3.35
CA ASP A 143 -12.32 17.29 3.87
C ASP A 143 -12.28 17.33 5.42
N SER A 144 -13.44 17.61 6.06
CA SER A 144 -13.60 17.61 7.52
C SER A 144 -13.50 16.21 8.16
N ILE A 145 -13.62 15.11 7.39
CA ILE A 145 -13.39 13.76 7.88
C ILE A 145 -11.93 13.35 7.61
N ALA A 146 -10.99 14.19 7.98
CA ALA A 146 -9.55 13.99 7.84
C ALA A 146 -8.99 12.72 8.55
N ASN A 147 -9.82 11.94 9.21
CA ASN A 147 -9.41 10.71 9.91
C ASN A 147 -9.69 9.43 9.12
N GLN A 148 -10.40 9.48 7.98
CA GLN A 148 -10.61 8.31 7.13
C GLN A 148 -9.60 8.32 5.98
N THR A 149 -8.84 7.26 5.87
CA THR A 149 -7.82 7.11 4.81
C THR A 149 -8.45 6.82 3.45
N THR A 150 -9.62 6.21 3.40
CA THR A 150 -10.30 5.74 2.17
C THR A 150 -11.73 6.28 2.10
N SER A 151 -12.20 6.63 0.89
CA SER A 151 -13.60 7.00 0.65
C SER A 151 -14.54 5.84 1.01
N PRO A 152 -15.71 6.09 1.64
CA PRO A 152 -16.67 5.04 1.95
C PRO A 152 -17.09 4.21 0.72
N LEU A 153 -17.25 4.83 -0.44
CA LEU A 153 -17.60 4.14 -1.68
C LEU A 153 -16.47 3.24 -2.19
N VAL A 154 -15.21 3.70 -2.10
CA VAL A 154 -14.05 2.86 -2.42
C VAL A 154 -13.99 1.67 -1.48
N LYS A 155 -14.26 1.87 -0.19
CA LYS A 155 -14.31 0.77 0.79
C LYS A 155 -15.36 -0.28 0.44
N MET A 156 -16.55 0.12 -0.01
CA MET A 156 -17.59 -0.81 -0.46
C MET A 156 -17.13 -1.67 -1.67
N ILE A 157 -16.32 -1.08 -2.56
CA ILE A 157 -15.73 -1.82 -3.68
C ILE A 157 -14.64 -2.77 -3.16
N ASP A 158 -13.80 -2.31 -2.23
CA ASP A 158 -12.73 -3.10 -1.62
C ASP A 158 -13.27 -4.31 -0.85
N ASP A 159 -14.41 -4.18 -0.19
CA ASP A 159 -15.07 -5.29 0.50
C ASP A 159 -15.46 -6.44 -0.47
N LYS A 160 -15.75 -6.13 -1.74
CA LYS A 160 -16.04 -7.15 -2.77
C LYS A 160 -14.80 -7.89 -3.26
N ILE A 161 -13.64 -7.26 -3.18
CA ILE A 161 -12.34 -7.85 -3.54
C ILE A 161 -11.49 -8.16 -2.31
N ALA A 162 -12.13 -8.40 -1.16
CA ALA A 162 -11.43 -8.53 0.12
C ALA A 162 -10.28 -9.55 0.11
N ALA A 163 -10.44 -10.67 -0.59
CA ALA A 163 -9.36 -11.67 -0.73
C ALA A 163 -8.16 -11.14 -1.53
N ASP A 164 -8.42 -10.40 -2.62
CA ASP A 164 -7.38 -9.77 -3.44
C ASP A 164 -6.75 -8.58 -2.71
N MET A 165 -7.53 -7.85 -1.89
CA MET A 165 -7.06 -6.70 -1.12
C MET A 165 -5.91 -7.04 -0.18
N TYR A 166 -5.95 -8.18 0.52
CA TYR A 166 -4.85 -8.64 1.37
C TYR A 166 -3.56 -8.76 0.56
N MET A 167 -3.63 -9.41 -0.60
CA MET A 167 -2.47 -9.59 -1.47
C MET A 167 -1.90 -8.24 -1.95
N TYR A 168 -2.76 -7.32 -2.39
CA TYR A 168 -2.30 -5.99 -2.85
C TYR A 168 -1.74 -5.16 -1.69
N SER A 169 -2.36 -5.19 -0.52
CA SER A 169 -1.89 -4.49 0.67
C SER A 169 -0.48 -4.96 1.05
N ASP A 170 -0.27 -6.27 1.16
CA ASP A 170 1.05 -6.85 1.47
C ASP A 170 2.11 -6.44 0.44
N GLN A 171 1.80 -6.52 -0.86
CA GLN A 171 2.74 -6.14 -1.92
C GLN A 171 3.07 -4.64 -1.92
N ILE A 172 2.09 -3.79 -1.61
CA ILE A 172 2.27 -2.34 -1.48
C ILE A 172 3.12 -2.04 -0.25
N ASP A 173 2.85 -2.66 0.88
CA ASP A 173 3.59 -2.50 2.13
C ASP A 173 5.03 -3.00 2.01
N ASP A 174 5.24 -4.12 1.32
CA ASP A 174 6.57 -4.63 0.99
C ASP A 174 7.35 -3.67 0.10
N ALA A 175 6.71 -3.08 -0.92
CA ALA A 175 7.35 -2.11 -1.79
C ALA A 175 7.73 -0.83 -1.01
N ILE A 176 6.86 -0.33 -0.13
CA ILE A 176 7.15 0.81 0.76
C ILE A 176 8.32 0.46 1.70
N SER A 177 8.30 -0.71 2.30
CA SER A 177 9.35 -1.18 3.22
C SER A 177 10.70 -1.27 2.51
N ASN A 178 10.72 -1.79 1.28
CA ASN A 178 11.92 -1.84 0.46
C ASN A 178 12.41 -0.45 0.07
N MET A 179 11.52 0.47 -0.32
CA MET A 179 11.87 1.87 -0.59
C MET A 179 12.57 2.50 0.62
N LEU A 180 12.00 2.36 1.81
CA LEU A 180 12.55 2.94 3.05
C LEU A 180 13.90 2.31 3.42
N LYS A 181 14.00 0.99 3.32
CA LYS A 181 15.25 0.25 3.58
C LYS A 181 16.39 0.71 2.67
N TYR A 182 16.14 0.76 1.36
CA TYR A 182 17.16 1.17 0.41
C TYR A 182 17.46 2.68 0.48
N ALA A 183 16.48 3.52 0.84
CA ALA A 183 16.71 4.93 1.08
C ALA A 183 17.63 5.17 2.28
N GLU A 184 17.49 4.40 3.36
CA GLU A 184 18.38 4.50 4.52
C GLU A 184 19.80 4.05 4.17
N GLU A 185 19.93 2.94 3.43
CA GLU A 185 21.20 2.47 2.90
C GLU A 185 21.85 3.54 2.01
N PHE A 186 21.07 4.12 1.09
CA PHE A 186 21.51 5.20 0.20
C PHE A 186 22.06 6.40 0.98
N LYS A 187 21.29 6.89 1.96
CA LYS A 187 21.69 8.02 2.80
C LYS A 187 22.94 7.72 3.63
N SER A 188 23.02 6.51 4.20
CA SER A 188 24.18 6.06 4.96
C SER A 188 25.44 6.03 4.10
N ASN A 189 25.35 5.41 2.93
CA ASN A 189 26.46 5.33 1.98
C ASN A 189 26.90 6.72 1.55
N ARG A 190 25.95 7.60 1.24
CA ARG A 190 26.23 8.95 0.80
C ARG A 190 26.91 9.81 1.86
N ARG A 191 26.55 9.67 3.14
CA ARG A 191 27.25 10.34 4.25
C ARG A 191 28.72 9.94 4.29
N ARG A 192 29.03 8.67 4.09
CA ARG A 192 30.40 8.13 4.06
C ARG A 192 31.16 8.59 2.81
N ILE A 193 30.53 8.58 1.65
CA ILE A 193 31.12 8.99 0.36
C ILE A 193 31.55 10.46 0.39
N LYS A 194 30.87 11.31 1.16
CA LYS A 194 31.26 12.73 1.36
C LYS A 194 32.64 12.91 1.98
N GLU A 195 33.23 11.89 2.57
CA GLU A 195 34.61 11.91 3.09
C GLU A 195 35.66 11.86 1.96
N ILE A 196 35.31 11.40 0.75
CA ILE A 196 36.28 11.23 -0.37
C ILE A 196 37.10 12.47 -0.65
N PRO A 197 36.53 13.69 -0.80
CA PRO A 197 37.35 14.89 -1.07
C PRO A 197 38.33 15.19 0.04
N THR A 198 37.93 15.01 1.30
CA THR A 198 38.77 15.26 2.48
C THR A 198 39.92 14.26 2.52
N ILE A 199 39.65 12.98 2.39
CA ILE A 199 40.66 11.93 2.38
C ILE A 199 41.65 12.14 1.21
N LYS A 200 41.13 12.47 0.03
CA LYS A 200 41.94 12.75 -1.14
C LYS A 200 42.89 13.95 -0.90
N ALA A 201 42.38 15.03 -0.30
CA ALA A 201 43.20 16.19 0.06
C ALA A 201 44.27 15.85 1.10
N GLU A 202 43.96 15.00 2.09
CA GLU A 202 44.91 14.49 3.06
C GLU A 202 45.99 13.62 2.40
N MET A 203 45.60 12.75 1.47
CA MET A 203 46.56 11.95 0.69
C MET A 203 47.50 12.83 -0.15
N GLU A 204 46.94 13.86 -0.81
CA GLU A 204 47.73 14.82 -1.60
C GLU A 204 48.71 15.63 -0.74
N LYS A 205 48.27 16.01 0.48
CA LYS A 205 49.18 16.69 1.45
C LYS A 205 50.29 15.76 1.89
N ALA A 206 49.96 14.51 2.29
CA ALA A 206 50.95 13.53 2.69
C ALA A 206 51.95 13.23 1.55
N ASP A 207 51.43 13.09 0.33
CA ASP A 207 52.27 12.93 -0.88
C ASP A 207 53.18 14.14 -1.14
N THR A 208 52.70 15.35 -0.94
CA THR A 208 53.49 16.58 -1.08
C THR A 208 54.62 16.65 -0.07
N ILE A 209 54.37 16.21 1.17
CA ILE A 209 55.39 16.16 2.21
C ILE A 209 56.47 15.13 1.83
N LEU A 210 56.05 13.91 1.39
CA LEU A 210 56.97 12.87 0.96
C LEU A 210 57.82 13.32 -0.24
N LYS A 211 57.26 14.05 -1.20
CA LYS A 211 57.99 14.64 -2.33
C LYS A 211 59.07 15.65 -1.93
N LYS A 212 58.85 16.39 -0.85
CA LYS A 212 59.85 17.33 -0.33
C LYS A 212 61.15 16.67 0.14
N PHE A 213 61.11 15.41 0.51
CA PHE A 213 62.29 14.64 0.94
C PHE A 213 63.19 14.21 -0.21
N LYS A 214 62.88 14.55 -1.44
CA LYS A 214 63.75 14.47 -2.65
C LYS A 214 64.76 13.30 -2.74
N ALA A 215 64.43 12.13 -2.30
CA ALA A 215 65.26 10.98 -2.57
C ALA A 215 64.77 10.28 -3.85
N SER A 216 65.58 10.36 -4.94
CA SER A 216 65.24 9.75 -6.24
C SER A 216 64.86 8.26 -6.13
N GLY A 217 65.33 7.55 -5.13
CA GLY A 217 65.01 6.18 -4.82
C GLY A 217 63.60 6.00 -4.26
N ILE A 218 63.12 6.93 -3.46
CA ILE A 218 61.77 6.88 -2.84
C ILE A 218 60.67 7.09 -3.88
N GLU A 219 60.83 8.06 -4.79
CA GLU A 219 59.86 8.25 -5.87
C GLU A 219 59.69 7.03 -6.78
N LYS A 220 60.81 6.37 -7.09
CA LYS A 220 60.80 5.16 -7.91
C LYS A 220 60.11 4.02 -7.18
N ALA A 221 60.48 3.75 -5.93
CA ALA A 221 59.87 2.67 -5.12
C ALA A 221 58.39 2.93 -4.90
N ARG A 222 57.98 4.19 -4.72
CA ARG A 222 56.56 4.58 -4.61
C ARG A 222 55.80 4.30 -5.91
N ARG A 223 56.30 4.76 -7.07
CA ARG A 223 55.66 4.52 -8.38
C ARG A 223 55.49 3.02 -8.67
N ASP A 224 56.50 2.25 -8.35
CA ASP A 224 56.51 0.81 -8.52
C ASP A 224 55.41 0.14 -7.64
N PHE A 225 55.29 0.62 -6.36
CA PHE A 225 54.24 0.16 -5.46
C PHE A 225 52.84 0.57 -5.95
N GLU A 226 52.63 1.87 -6.26
CA GLU A 226 51.33 2.37 -6.76
C GLU A 226 50.87 1.64 -8.03
N THR A 227 51.80 1.32 -8.92
CA THR A 227 51.51 0.60 -10.17
C THR A 227 51.04 -0.83 -9.88
N VAL A 228 51.70 -1.53 -8.96
CA VAL A 228 51.34 -2.87 -8.56
C VAL A 228 50.04 -2.88 -7.78
N ASP A 229 49.87 -1.97 -6.83
CA ASP A 229 48.70 -1.84 -5.99
C ASP A 229 47.43 -1.52 -6.81
N ASN A 230 47.50 -0.56 -7.73
CA ASN A 230 46.40 -0.21 -8.62
C ASN A 230 46.01 -1.42 -9.52
N LYS A 231 46.96 -2.20 -9.98
CA LYS A 231 46.71 -3.37 -10.80
C LYS A 231 46.00 -4.46 -10.02
N ILE A 232 46.43 -4.70 -8.77
CA ILE A 232 45.81 -5.67 -7.87
C ILE A 232 44.39 -5.24 -7.51
N ASN A 233 44.20 -3.97 -7.07
CA ASN A 233 42.92 -3.41 -6.72
C ASN A 233 41.89 -3.48 -7.87
N ASN A 234 42.35 -3.31 -9.13
CA ASN A 234 41.45 -3.46 -10.29
C ASN A 234 41.02 -4.92 -10.51
N ILE A 235 41.88 -5.88 -10.23
CA ILE A 235 41.55 -7.31 -10.34
C ILE A 235 40.62 -7.72 -9.20
N GLU A 236 40.89 -7.31 -7.95
CA GLU A 236 40.00 -7.51 -6.79
C GLU A 236 38.60 -6.96 -7.03
N LYS A 237 38.49 -5.72 -7.57
CA LYS A 237 37.23 -5.14 -7.99
C LYS A 237 36.48 -5.99 -9.01
N THR A 238 37.19 -6.64 -9.91
CA THR A 238 36.59 -7.53 -10.91
C THR A 238 36.00 -8.77 -10.25
N PHE A 239 36.73 -9.39 -9.30
CA PHE A 239 36.19 -10.51 -8.53
C PHE A 239 34.93 -10.14 -7.76
N VAL A 240 34.94 -9.03 -7.01
CA VAL A 240 33.78 -8.53 -6.27
C VAL A 240 32.60 -8.27 -7.20
N SER A 241 32.83 -7.65 -8.36
CA SER A 241 31.79 -7.40 -9.35
C SER A 241 31.18 -8.68 -9.91
N GLU A 242 32.03 -9.66 -10.26
CA GLU A 242 31.53 -10.92 -10.82
C GLU A 242 30.82 -11.77 -9.75
N LEU A 243 31.33 -11.83 -8.53
CA LEU A 243 30.63 -12.47 -7.40
C LEU A 243 29.27 -11.84 -7.14
N GLY A 244 29.19 -10.51 -7.17
CA GLY A 244 27.93 -9.80 -7.02
C GLY A 244 26.88 -10.17 -8.08
N LYS A 245 27.30 -10.27 -9.35
CA LYS A 245 26.42 -10.71 -10.45
C LYS A 245 25.94 -12.15 -10.27
N VAL A 246 26.86 -13.05 -9.88
CA VAL A 246 26.53 -14.47 -9.67
C VAL A 246 25.58 -14.63 -8.51
N ASN A 247 25.84 -13.97 -7.38
CA ASN A 247 24.96 -14.02 -6.20
C ASN A 247 23.58 -13.44 -6.49
N GLY A 248 23.52 -12.34 -7.24
CA GLY A 248 22.23 -11.75 -7.67
C GLY A 248 21.43 -12.70 -8.57
N ALA A 249 22.11 -13.42 -9.48
CA ALA A 249 21.46 -14.42 -10.33
C ALA A 249 20.97 -15.63 -9.52
N ILE A 250 21.76 -16.13 -8.58
CA ILE A 250 21.36 -17.22 -7.66
C ILE A 250 20.10 -16.82 -6.91
N ALA A 251 20.09 -15.66 -6.27
CA ALA A 251 18.93 -15.16 -5.53
C ALA A 251 17.67 -15.08 -6.41
N GLY A 252 17.81 -14.58 -7.65
CA GLY A 252 16.70 -14.52 -8.60
C GLY A 252 16.11 -15.89 -8.96
N PHE A 253 16.97 -16.90 -9.19
CA PHE A 253 16.50 -18.26 -9.47
C PHE A 253 15.95 -18.97 -8.24
N GLU A 254 16.47 -18.69 -7.05
CA GLU A 254 15.93 -19.19 -5.79
C GLU A 254 14.51 -18.65 -5.53
N ASP A 255 14.28 -17.36 -5.81
CA ASP A 255 12.96 -16.76 -5.68
C ASP A 255 11.97 -17.39 -6.66
N GLN A 256 12.36 -17.52 -7.93
CA GLN A 256 11.54 -18.20 -8.93
C GLN A 256 11.24 -19.66 -8.56
N ARG A 257 12.20 -20.38 -8.01
CA ARG A 257 12.00 -21.76 -7.55
C ARG A 257 10.99 -21.82 -6.40
N ARG A 258 11.13 -20.92 -5.41
CA ARG A 258 10.19 -20.81 -4.28
C ARG A 258 8.77 -20.50 -4.74
N GLU A 259 8.62 -19.61 -5.71
CA GLU A 259 7.32 -19.30 -6.31
C GLU A 259 6.69 -20.54 -6.98
N LEU A 260 7.48 -21.28 -7.76
CA LEU A 260 7.03 -22.52 -8.40
C LEU A 260 6.64 -23.58 -7.37
N GLU A 261 7.42 -23.75 -6.29
CA GLU A 261 7.12 -24.67 -5.18
C GLU A 261 5.84 -24.28 -4.45
N SER A 262 5.60 -22.99 -4.24
CA SER A 262 4.37 -22.48 -3.67
C SER A 262 3.18 -22.83 -4.55
N ARG A 263 3.26 -22.58 -5.85
CA ARG A 263 2.20 -22.92 -6.83
C ARG A 263 1.91 -24.43 -6.87
N ILE A 264 2.94 -25.26 -6.77
CA ILE A 264 2.79 -26.72 -6.67
C ILE A 264 2.03 -27.11 -5.39
N GLY A 265 2.30 -26.39 -4.29
CA GLY A 265 1.63 -26.61 -2.99
C GLY A 265 0.15 -26.22 -2.97
N GLU A 266 -0.24 -25.26 -3.80
CA GLU A 266 -1.61 -24.76 -3.92
C GLU A 266 -2.48 -25.63 -4.83
N LEU A 267 -1.89 -26.43 -5.71
CA LEU A 267 -2.62 -27.32 -6.63
C LEU A 267 -3.00 -28.64 -5.95
N ASP A 268 -4.28 -28.92 -5.93
CA ASP A 268 -4.77 -30.23 -5.49
C ASP A 268 -4.23 -31.35 -6.40
N LYS A 269 -3.86 -32.49 -5.80
CA LYS A 269 -3.34 -33.67 -6.52
C LYS A 269 -4.46 -34.43 -7.24
N THR A 270 -5.18 -33.76 -8.11
CA THR A 270 -6.19 -34.35 -8.99
C THR A 270 -5.59 -34.76 -10.31
N GLU A 271 -6.23 -35.68 -11.04
CA GLU A 271 -5.76 -36.10 -12.38
C GLU A 271 -5.65 -34.92 -13.36
N GLU A 272 -6.47 -33.89 -13.21
CA GLU A 272 -6.48 -32.70 -14.04
C GLU A 272 -5.23 -31.82 -13.86
N ASN A 273 -4.66 -31.79 -12.67
CA ASN A 273 -3.51 -30.92 -12.34
C ASN A 273 -2.15 -31.64 -12.47
N VAL A 274 -2.12 -32.93 -12.82
CA VAL A 274 -0.87 -33.71 -12.88
C VAL A 274 0.14 -33.12 -13.87
N ILE A 275 -0.33 -32.68 -15.03
CA ILE A 275 0.55 -32.13 -16.09
C ILE A 275 1.14 -30.80 -15.64
N GLU A 276 0.35 -29.92 -15.03
CA GLU A 276 0.81 -28.61 -14.54
C GLU A 276 1.80 -28.76 -13.40
N ILE A 277 1.50 -29.65 -12.44
CA ILE A 277 2.43 -29.97 -11.36
C ILE A 277 3.75 -30.51 -11.90
N GLU A 278 3.70 -31.41 -12.91
CA GLU A 278 4.91 -31.94 -13.52
C GLU A 278 5.71 -30.87 -14.27
N MET A 279 5.02 -29.96 -14.98
CA MET A 279 5.67 -28.81 -15.63
C MET A 279 6.35 -27.89 -14.62
N PHE A 280 5.67 -27.52 -13.53
CA PHE A 280 6.26 -26.66 -12.50
C PHE A 280 7.43 -27.34 -11.79
N LYS A 281 7.34 -28.65 -11.53
CA LYS A 281 8.47 -29.44 -11.01
C LYS A 281 9.65 -29.39 -11.95
N LYS A 282 9.44 -29.63 -13.25
CA LYS A 282 10.53 -29.56 -14.25
C LYS A 282 11.15 -28.16 -14.33
N LEU A 283 10.35 -27.10 -14.24
CA LEU A 283 10.85 -25.73 -14.19
C LEU A 283 11.65 -25.46 -12.91
N ALA A 284 11.17 -25.94 -11.76
CA ALA A 284 11.90 -25.84 -10.50
C ALA A 284 13.24 -26.60 -10.53
N ASP A 285 13.26 -27.79 -11.14
CA ASP A 285 14.46 -28.60 -11.33
C ASP A 285 15.48 -27.90 -12.28
N ILE A 286 14.98 -27.24 -13.34
CA ILE A 286 15.82 -26.42 -14.22
C ILE A 286 16.41 -25.25 -13.42
N ASN A 287 15.61 -24.53 -12.63
CA ASN A 287 16.10 -23.45 -11.79
C ASN A 287 17.13 -23.95 -10.79
N GLN A 288 16.91 -25.11 -10.16
CA GLN A 288 17.90 -25.74 -9.28
C GLN A 288 19.21 -26.07 -10.03
N SER A 289 19.10 -26.62 -11.23
CA SER A 289 20.27 -26.92 -12.04
C SER A 289 21.06 -25.66 -12.42
N LEU A 290 20.38 -24.57 -12.70
CA LEU A 290 21.00 -23.27 -12.95
C LEU A 290 21.67 -22.72 -11.68
N ILE A 291 21.03 -22.84 -10.52
CA ILE A 291 21.61 -22.49 -9.22
C ILE A 291 22.89 -23.30 -8.98
N ASP A 292 22.88 -24.61 -9.24
CA ASP A 292 24.03 -25.47 -9.04
C ASP A 292 25.21 -25.06 -9.95
N VAL A 293 24.93 -24.74 -11.21
CA VAL A 293 25.96 -24.23 -12.15
C VAL A 293 26.50 -22.87 -11.69
N LEU A 294 25.62 -21.98 -11.21
CA LEU A 294 26.02 -20.68 -10.69
C LEU A 294 26.81 -20.78 -9.40
N ASN A 295 26.49 -21.73 -8.52
CA ASN A 295 27.29 -22.04 -7.34
C ASN A 295 28.68 -22.55 -7.73
N GLN A 296 28.76 -23.45 -8.70
CA GLN A 296 30.07 -23.90 -9.23
C GLN A 296 30.88 -22.73 -9.81
N LYS A 297 30.22 -21.81 -10.52
CA LYS A 297 30.87 -20.58 -11.01
C LYS A 297 31.32 -19.69 -9.85
N ARG A 298 30.51 -19.52 -8.81
CA ARG A 298 30.88 -18.78 -7.60
C ARG A 298 32.12 -19.37 -6.95
N ASP A 299 32.10 -20.70 -6.68
CA ASP A 299 33.20 -21.42 -6.03
C ASP A 299 34.47 -21.36 -6.87
N ALA A 300 34.33 -21.40 -8.20
CA ALA A 300 35.46 -21.21 -9.12
C ALA A 300 36.06 -19.80 -9.03
N ILE A 301 35.20 -18.74 -8.97
CA ILE A 301 35.66 -17.37 -8.82
C ILE A 301 36.36 -17.19 -7.48
N GLU A 302 35.78 -17.67 -6.37
CA GLU A 302 36.41 -17.63 -5.04
C GLU A 302 37.73 -18.40 -4.98
N SER A 303 37.79 -19.53 -5.68
CA SER A 303 39.05 -20.30 -5.82
C SER A 303 40.12 -19.56 -6.62
N MET A 304 39.69 -18.86 -7.68
CA MET A 304 40.58 -18.01 -8.48
C MET A 304 41.06 -16.80 -7.68
N GLU A 305 40.20 -16.18 -6.89
CA GLU A 305 40.55 -15.08 -5.99
C GLU A 305 41.60 -15.51 -4.97
N LYS A 306 41.37 -16.63 -4.27
CA LYS A 306 42.36 -17.22 -3.33
C LYS A 306 43.66 -17.59 -4.01
N ALA A 307 43.58 -18.15 -5.21
CA ALA A 307 44.80 -18.48 -6.00
C ALA A 307 45.53 -17.21 -6.44
N TYR A 308 44.79 -16.13 -6.71
CA TYR A 308 45.38 -14.85 -7.05
C TYR A 308 46.11 -14.21 -5.86
N GLU A 309 45.51 -14.27 -4.65
CA GLU A 309 46.10 -13.76 -3.40
C GLU A 309 47.45 -14.41 -3.07
N VAL A 310 47.66 -15.68 -3.46
CA VAL A 310 48.93 -16.37 -3.26
C VAL A 310 49.84 -16.32 -4.52
N SER A 311 49.42 -15.58 -5.52
CA SER A 311 50.19 -15.48 -6.78
C SER A 311 51.47 -14.66 -6.63
N PRO A 312 52.48 -14.90 -7.47
CA PRO A 312 53.67 -14.05 -7.52
C PRO A 312 53.37 -12.59 -7.83
N THR A 313 52.24 -12.32 -8.51
CA THR A 313 51.79 -10.97 -8.83
C THR A 313 51.29 -10.26 -7.57
N TYR A 314 50.55 -10.97 -6.71
CA TYR A 314 50.09 -10.46 -5.42
C TYR A 314 51.27 -10.27 -4.44
N ALA A 315 52.18 -11.21 -4.38
CA ALA A 315 53.39 -11.11 -3.55
C ALA A 315 54.29 -9.93 -3.94
N ARG A 316 54.28 -9.50 -5.21
CA ARG A 316 54.98 -8.27 -5.66
C ARG A 316 54.48 -6.99 -4.98
N ARG A 317 53.24 -6.97 -4.54
CA ARG A 317 52.69 -5.80 -3.76
C ARG A 317 53.45 -5.63 -2.47
N GLU A 318 53.63 -6.71 -1.74
CA GLU A 318 54.37 -6.70 -0.47
C GLU A 318 55.86 -6.41 -0.68
N GLU A 319 56.46 -6.97 -1.71
CA GLU A 319 57.85 -6.68 -2.05
C GLU A 319 58.05 -5.21 -2.46
N ALA A 320 57.16 -4.67 -3.29
CA ALA A 320 57.20 -3.25 -3.68
C ALA A 320 56.95 -2.34 -2.50
N HIS A 321 56.04 -2.72 -1.61
CA HIS A 321 55.75 -2.00 -0.36
C HIS A 321 56.97 -1.99 0.56
N ASN A 322 57.60 -3.13 0.78
CA ASN A 322 58.78 -3.25 1.63
C ASN A 322 59.98 -2.45 1.09
N LYS A 323 60.16 -2.44 -0.25
CA LYS A 323 61.16 -1.58 -0.89
C LYS A 323 60.89 -0.10 -0.67
N TYR A 324 59.60 0.30 -0.75
CA TYR A 324 59.17 1.66 -0.46
C TYR A 324 59.41 2.02 1.01
N LEU A 325 59.11 1.08 1.94
CA LEU A 325 59.37 1.24 3.37
C LEU A 325 60.85 1.42 3.68
N SER A 326 61.70 0.57 3.09
CA SER A 326 63.15 0.66 3.31
C SER A 326 63.75 1.98 2.81
N ALA A 327 63.24 2.50 1.68
CA ALA A 327 63.65 3.81 1.16
C ALA A 327 63.23 4.97 2.07
N LEU A 328 62.09 4.82 2.77
CA LEU A 328 61.61 5.80 3.77
C LEU A 328 62.38 5.75 5.08
N GLU A 329 62.80 4.54 5.52
CA GLU A 329 63.69 4.43 6.69
C GLU A 329 65.03 5.07 6.49
N GLU A 330 65.58 5.02 5.29
CA GLU A 330 66.82 5.74 4.96
C GLU A 330 66.67 7.27 5.13
N VAL A 331 65.55 7.82 4.74
CA VAL A 331 65.26 9.27 4.92
C VAL A 331 65.05 9.64 6.39
N ARG A 332 64.43 8.78 7.19
CA ARG A 332 64.28 8.96 8.62
C ARG A 332 65.59 9.09 9.36
N ASN A 333 66.55 8.26 8.98
CA ASN A 333 67.88 8.27 9.57
C ASN A 333 68.69 9.56 9.27
N THR A 334 68.18 10.42 8.34
CA THR A 334 68.77 11.71 7.98
C THR A 334 68.13 12.90 8.71
N GLY A 335 67.34 12.71 9.77
CA GLY A 335 66.94 13.76 10.71
C GLY A 335 65.70 14.58 10.35
N GLY A 336 64.75 13.99 9.58
CA GLY A 336 63.50 14.62 9.22
C GLY A 336 62.32 14.30 10.16
N GLU A 337 61.20 15.02 9.99
CA GLU A 337 59.91 14.81 10.66
C GLU A 337 59.47 13.33 10.71
N ASP A 338 58.48 12.98 11.55
CA ASP A 338 57.94 11.61 11.73
C ASP A 338 57.35 11.06 10.43
N ILE A 339 58.20 10.51 9.58
CA ILE A 339 57.87 9.93 8.26
C ILE A 339 57.03 8.67 8.42
N ASN A 340 57.21 7.90 9.51
CA ASN A 340 56.42 6.72 9.75
C ASN A 340 54.97 7.08 10.02
N GLY A 341 54.71 8.13 10.80
CA GLY A 341 53.34 8.61 11.05
C GLY A 341 52.62 9.06 9.77
N ILE A 342 53.36 9.79 8.89
CA ILE A 342 52.82 10.22 7.58
C ILE A 342 52.55 9.04 6.67
N GLN A 343 53.37 8.05 6.70
CA GLN A 343 53.22 6.83 5.89
C GLN A 343 52.04 5.94 6.36
N ASP A 344 51.91 5.75 7.68
CA ASP A 344 50.80 5.03 8.27
C ASP A 344 49.48 5.75 7.98
N GLN A 345 49.49 7.08 8.02
CA GLN A 345 48.33 7.90 7.66
C GLN A 345 47.97 7.77 6.18
N LEU A 346 48.97 7.81 5.29
CA LEU A 346 48.76 7.62 3.84
C LEU A 346 48.21 6.25 3.54
N GLN A 347 48.72 5.20 4.18
CA GLN A 347 48.25 3.83 4.00
C GLN A 347 46.79 3.69 4.48
N LYS A 348 46.44 4.19 5.67
CA LYS A 348 45.08 4.20 6.21
C LYS A 348 44.13 4.97 5.30
N ASN A 349 44.55 6.16 4.85
CA ASN A 349 43.76 6.99 3.95
C ASN A 349 43.56 6.32 2.58
N THR A 350 44.58 5.60 2.07
CA THR A 350 44.49 4.87 0.82
C THR A 350 43.50 3.69 0.93
N GLN A 351 43.54 2.93 2.02
CA GLN A 351 42.57 1.88 2.28
C GLN A 351 41.16 2.46 2.39
N ARG A 352 40.99 3.52 3.18
CA ARG A 352 39.71 4.20 3.36
C ARG A 352 39.17 4.75 2.05
N TYR A 353 40.04 5.40 1.25
CA TYR A 353 39.66 5.89 -0.07
C TYR A 353 39.16 4.77 -1.00
N ASN A 354 39.84 3.64 -1.03
CA ASN A 354 39.46 2.49 -1.85
C ASN A 354 38.11 1.90 -1.40
N GLU A 355 37.87 1.78 -0.10
CA GLU A 355 36.56 1.38 0.46
C GLU A 355 35.45 2.33 0.01
N LEU A 356 35.68 3.64 0.10
CA LEU A 356 34.69 4.65 -0.27
C LEU A 356 34.43 4.70 -1.79
N VAL A 357 35.42 4.42 -2.61
CA VAL A 357 35.26 4.28 -4.07
C VAL A 357 34.46 3.02 -4.45
N LEU A 358 34.61 1.92 -3.71
CA LEU A 358 33.75 0.75 -3.86
C LEU A 358 32.31 1.09 -3.46
N LEU A 359 32.15 1.75 -2.32
CA LEU A 359 30.85 2.19 -1.84
C LEU A 359 30.14 3.14 -2.83
N LEU A 360 30.90 4.00 -3.52
CA LEU A 360 30.35 4.87 -4.57
C LEU A 360 29.77 4.07 -5.75
N LYS A 361 30.38 2.93 -6.10
CA LYS A 361 29.84 2.05 -7.15
C LYS A 361 28.61 1.27 -6.67
N GLU A 362 28.62 0.81 -5.43
CA GLU A 362 27.46 0.16 -4.83
C GLU A 362 26.25 1.11 -4.74
N GLN A 363 26.51 2.41 -4.58
CA GLN A 363 25.48 3.44 -4.53
C GLN A 363 24.59 3.44 -5.79
N GLU A 364 25.14 3.22 -6.98
CA GLU A 364 24.38 3.11 -8.23
C GLU A 364 23.40 1.93 -8.21
N ASN A 365 23.79 0.82 -7.59
CA ASN A 365 22.91 -0.34 -7.47
C ASN A 365 21.80 -0.10 -6.46
N VAL A 366 22.09 0.58 -5.35
CA VAL A 366 21.07 0.96 -4.36
C VAL A 366 20.06 1.93 -4.97
N GLU A 367 20.52 2.88 -5.78
CA GLU A 367 19.66 3.80 -6.52
C GLU A 367 18.68 3.07 -7.44
N LYS A 368 19.16 2.10 -8.20
CA LYS A 368 18.32 1.24 -9.06
C LYS A 368 17.28 0.46 -8.26
N LYS A 369 17.66 -0.10 -7.11
CA LYS A 369 16.72 -0.82 -6.24
C LYS A 369 15.62 0.09 -5.69
N ILE A 370 15.93 1.35 -5.39
CA ILE A 370 14.93 2.35 -5.00
C ILE A 370 13.97 2.61 -6.17
N GLU A 371 14.49 2.84 -7.37
CA GLU A 371 13.68 3.06 -8.57
C GLU A 371 12.79 1.85 -8.90
N GLU A 372 13.32 0.65 -8.80
CA GLU A 372 12.56 -0.60 -8.96
C GLU A 372 11.45 -0.71 -7.92
N SER A 373 11.73 -0.42 -6.64
CA SER A 373 10.73 -0.44 -5.57
C SER A 373 9.64 0.63 -5.78
N ILE A 374 10.01 1.82 -6.26
CA ILE A 374 9.05 2.87 -6.64
C ILE A 374 8.14 2.37 -7.79
N ASN A 375 8.72 1.73 -8.80
CA ASN A 375 7.93 1.21 -9.92
C ASN A 375 6.98 0.12 -9.45
N VAL A 376 7.45 -0.85 -8.66
CA VAL A 376 6.59 -1.91 -8.09
C VAL A 376 5.44 -1.30 -7.30
N PHE A 377 5.71 -0.32 -6.42
CA PHE A 377 4.68 0.37 -5.65
C PHE A 377 3.61 0.99 -6.55
N VAL A 378 4.03 1.79 -7.54
CA VAL A 378 3.08 2.47 -8.45
C VAL A 378 2.31 1.46 -9.28
N ASP A 379 2.97 0.44 -9.83
CA ASP A 379 2.34 -0.58 -10.65
C ASP A 379 1.28 -1.36 -9.86
N LYS A 380 1.59 -1.74 -8.59
CA LYS A 380 0.62 -2.44 -7.72
C LYS A 380 -0.57 -1.56 -7.33
N ARG A 381 -0.36 -0.26 -7.14
CA ARG A 381 -1.46 0.69 -6.94
C ARG A 381 -2.35 0.79 -8.19
N LEU A 382 -1.78 0.79 -9.38
CA LEU A 382 -2.53 0.83 -10.65
C LEU A 382 -3.28 -0.48 -10.91
N GLU A 383 -2.67 -1.63 -10.61
CA GLU A 383 -3.34 -2.94 -10.67
C GLU A 383 -4.57 -2.97 -9.76
N LEU A 384 -4.44 -2.48 -8.52
CA LEU A 384 -5.56 -2.38 -7.59
C LEU A 384 -6.66 -1.45 -8.12
N SER A 385 -6.29 -0.29 -8.68
CA SER A 385 -7.25 0.63 -9.29
C SER A 385 -8.00 -0.01 -10.45
N GLN A 386 -7.31 -0.79 -11.29
CA GLN A 386 -7.94 -1.54 -12.37
C GLN A 386 -8.89 -2.62 -11.84
N LYS A 387 -8.48 -3.35 -10.79
CA LYS A 387 -9.34 -4.35 -10.16
C LYS A 387 -10.63 -3.74 -9.60
N ARG A 388 -10.53 -2.54 -9.00
CA ARG A 388 -11.70 -1.77 -8.57
C ARG A 388 -12.61 -1.40 -9.75
N GLN A 389 -12.02 -0.99 -10.88
CA GLN A 389 -12.78 -0.68 -12.09
C GLN A 389 -13.50 -1.93 -12.64
N ASP A 390 -12.83 -3.07 -12.67
CA ASP A 390 -13.40 -4.33 -13.16
C ASP A 390 -14.66 -4.71 -12.35
N VAL A 391 -14.62 -4.57 -11.02
CA VAL A 391 -15.80 -4.80 -10.15
C VAL A 391 -16.93 -3.82 -10.47
N ILE A 392 -16.62 -2.56 -10.71
CA ILE A 392 -17.63 -1.57 -11.07
C ILE A 392 -18.27 -1.90 -12.44
N ASP A 393 -17.46 -2.32 -13.39
CA ASP A 393 -17.93 -2.69 -14.74
C ASP A 393 -18.84 -3.93 -14.71
N GLU A 394 -18.58 -4.88 -13.81
CA GLU A 394 -19.43 -6.05 -13.59
C GLU A 394 -20.83 -5.70 -13.06
N LEU A 395 -21.01 -4.55 -12.39
CA LEU A 395 -22.31 -4.11 -11.88
C LEU A 395 -23.28 -3.70 -12.99
N ASN A 396 -22.82 -3.49 -14.21
CA ASN A 396 -23.65 -3.13 -15.40
C ASN A 396 -24.64 -1.99 -15.12
N LEU A 397 -24.15 -0.87 -14.59
CA LEU A 397 -24.94 0.29 -14.21
C LEU A 397 -25.39 1.07 -15.46
N GLU A 398 -26.67 0.99 -15.83
CA GLU A 398 -27.19 1.64 -17.07
C GLU A 398 -27.33 3.17 -16.94
N SER A 399 -27.65 3.65 -15.76
CA SER A 399 -28.00 5.06 -15.53
C SER A 399 -26.88 5.89 -14.86
N ILE A 400 -25.78 5.24 -14.52
CA ILE A 400 -24.60 5.85 -13.91
C ILE A 400 -23.34 5.28 -14.53
N SER A 401 -22.36 6.14 -14.73
CA SER A 401 -21.00 5.73 -15.11
C SER A 401 -20.07 6.04 -13.94
N ILE A 402 -19.37 5.04 -13.45
CA ILE A 402 -18.38 5.21 -12.39
C ILE A 402 -17.02 4.85 -12.95
N LYS A 403 -16.09 5.79 -12.86
CA LYS A 403 -14.71 5.61 -13.29
C LYS A 403 -13.76 5.76 -12.11
N VAL A 404 -12.91 4.78 -11.94
CA VAL A 404 -11.80 4.87 -10.97
C VAL A 404 -10.70 5.74 -11.59
N ILE A 405 -10.37 6.83 -10.92
CA ILE A 405 -9.22 7.67 -11.26
C ILE A 405 -8.09 7.24 -10.33
N PRO A 406 -7.11 6.50 -10.83
CA PRO A 406 -6.01 6.00 -10.01
C PRO A 406 -5.28 7.14 -9.34
N LEU A 407 -4.98 7.01 -8.04
CA LEU A 407 -4.26 8.02 -7.25
C LEU A 407 -4.86 9.44 -7.34
N GLY A 408 -6.15 9.56 -7.65
CA GLY A 408 -6.80 10.81 -8.06
C GLY A 408 -7.30 11.69 -6.92
N HIS A 409 -7.22 11.26 -5.65
CA HIS A 409 -7.76 12.01 -4.52
C HIS A 409 -6.76 13.05 -3.98
N LEU A 410 -6.50 14.09 -4.79
CA LEU A 410 -5.45 15.09 -4.54
C LEU A 410 -5.70 15.95 -3.31
N SER A 411 -6.96 16.38 -3.07
CA SER A 411 -7.32 17.22 -1.91
C SER A 411 -7.01 16.52 -0.59
N ARG A 412 -7.43 15.26 -0.46
CA ARG A 412 -7.15 14.43 0.73
C ARG A 412 -5.66 14.16 0.89
N TRP A 413 -4.97 13.84 -0.19
CA TRP A 413 -3.52 13.66 -0.14
C TRP A 413 -2.79 14.92 0.31
N LYS A 414 -3.19 16.09 -0.21
CA LYS A 414 -2.68 17.39 0.25
C LYS A 414 -2.90 17.57 1.76
N ALA A 415 -4.11 17.35 2.23
CA ALA A 415 -4.43 17.48 3.66
C ALA A 415 -3.61 16.54 4.54
N ASN A 416 -3.44 15.27 4.12
CA ASN A 416 -2.63 14.30 4.83
C ASN A 416 -1.14 14.69 4.86
N LEU A 417 -0.59 15.20 3.74
CA LEU A 417 0.77 15.71 3.70
C LEU A 417 0.96 16.91 4.64
N GLN A 418 0.00 17.85 4.66
CA GLN A 418 0.03 19.00 5.57
C GLN A 418 0.00 18.55 7.03
N LYS A 419 -0.82 17.56 7.37
CA LYS A 419 -0.94 16.98 8.71
C LYS A 419 0.36 16.30 9.15
N GLU A 420 0.95 15.44 8.31
CA GLU A 420 2.22 14.77 8.61
C GLU A 420 3.37 15.76 8.84
N LEU A 421 3.37 16.87 8.12
CA LEU A 421 4.35 17.93 8.33
C LEU A 421 4.02 18.88 9.48
N GLY A 422 2.86 18.71 10.15
CA GLY A 422 2.37 19.59 11.21
C GLY A 422 2.12 21.00 10.70
N LYS A 423 1.55 21.14 9.49
CA LYS A 423 1.33 22.41 8.77
C LYS A 423 -0.08 22.52 8.20
N GLU A 424 -1.05 21.98 8.90
CA GLU A 424 -2.47 22.08 8.54
C GLU A 424 -2.87 23.53 8.29
N GLY A 425 -3.52 23.80 7.16
CA GLY A 425 -4.00 25.11 6.77
C GLY A 425 -2.90 26.14 6.44
N THR A 426 -1.64 25.73 6.30
CA THR A 426 -0.52 26.60 5.91
C THR A 426 0.14 26.14 4.62
N PHE A 427 0.75 27.07 3.86
CA PHE A 427 1.41 26.79 2.58
C PHE A 427 0.49 26.14 1.54
N ASP A 428 -0.78 26.49 1.54
CA ASP A 428 -1.83 25.81 0.79
C ASP A 428 -1.53 25.78 -0.72
N ASN A 429 -1.05 26.91 -1.27
CA ASN A 429 -0.70 27.03 -2.68
C ASN A 429 0.51 26.17 -3.06
N ASP A 430 1.52 26.08 -2.20
CA ASP A 430 2.72 25.28 -2.48
C ASP A 430 2.42 23.78 -2.37
N PHE A 431 1.60 23.36 -1.40
CA PHE A 431 1.10 21.99 -1.32
C PHE A 431 0.18 21.64 -2.50
N GLN A 432 -0.67 22.59 -2.93
CA GLN A 432 -1.51 22.38 -4.11
C GLN A 432 -0.65 22.16 -5.35
N LYS A 433 0.37 23.00 -5.54
CA LYS A 433 1.32 22.85 -6.64
C LYS A 433 2.07 21.51 -6.58
N LEU A 434 2.48 21.07 -5.38
CA LEU A 434 3.15 19.78 -5.17
C LEU A 434 2.28 18.62 -5.67
N VAL A 435 1.01 18.54 -5.23
CA VAL A 435 0.13 17.43 -5.60
C VAL A 435 -0.26 17.48 -7.08
N GLU A 436 -0.51 18.66 -7.63
CA GLU A 436 -0.85 18.82 -9.05
C GLU A 436 0.29 18.46 -9.98
N GLN A 437 1.51 18.91 -9.69
CA GLN A 437 2.67 18.56 -10.52
C GLN A 437 3.05 17.10 -10.42
N SER A 438 2.91 16.51 -9.23
CA SER A 438 3.22 15.09 -9.03
C SER A 438 2.30 14.17 -9.83
N LEU A 439 1.04 14.57 -10.02
CA LEU A 439 0.03 13.78 -10.72
C LEU A 439 -0.48 14.46 -11.99
N SER A 440 0.26 15.45 -12.51
CA SER A 440 -0.10 16.12 -13.76
C SER A 440 -0.25 15.12 -14.91
N ALA A 441 -1.24 15.36 -15.70
CA ALA A 441 -2.02 14.55 -16.63
C ALA A 441 -1.30 13.72 -17.72
N ASN A 442 -0.03 13.47 -17.63
CA ASN A 442 0.65 12.56 -18.53
C ASN A 442 0.69 11.16 -17.91
N SER A 443 -0.07 10.31 -18.49
CA SER A 443 -0.49 8.93 -18.22
C SER A 443 0.50 7.92 -17.59
N ASP A 444 1.69 8.29 -17.19
CA ASP A 444 2.74 7.37 -16.76
C ASP A 444 3.30 7.64 -15.34
N TRP A 445 2.61 8.50 -14.57
CA TRP A 445 2.94 8.77 -13.16
C TRP A 445 4.38 9.25 -12.92
N LYS A 446 5.03 9.79 -13.96
CA LYS A 446 6.42 10.25 -13.90
C LYS A 446 6.64 11.30 -12.83
N GLY A 447 5.77 12.29 -12.73
CA GLY A 447 5.86 13.34 -11.71
C GLY A 447 5.84 12.77 -10.29
N TYR A 448 4.95 11.82 -10.03
CA TYR A 448 4.86 11.16 -8.72
C TYR A 448 6.09 10.30 -8.41
N LYS A 449 6.57 9.52 -9.39
CA LYS A 449 7.82 8.75 -9.24
C LYS A 449 9.03 9.66 -8.99
N VAL A 450 9.10 10.83 -9.65
CA VAL A 450 10.13 11.85 -9.40
C VAL A 450 10.04 12.39 -7.98
N LEU A 451 8.84 12.70 -7.49
CA LEU A 451 8.66 13.17 -6.11
C LEU A 451 9.08 12.10 -5.09
N LEU A 452 8.68 10.85 -5.28
CA LEU A 452 9.10 9.74 -4.41
C LEU A 452 10.62 9.59 -4.42
N LYS A 453 11.24 9.61 -5.60
CA LYS A 453 12.70 9.58 -5.73
C LYS A 453 13.36 10.74 -4.99
N PHE A 454 12.80 11.94 -5.13
CA PHE A 454 13.27 13.13 -4.42
C PHE A 454 13.21 12.95 -2.90
N MET A 455 12.09 12.49 -2.36
CA MET A 455 11.92 12.25 -0.91
C MET A 455 12.91 11.22 -0.36
N LEU A 456 13.28 10.23 -1.15
CA LEU A 456 14.14 9.12 -0.72
C LEU A 456 15.63 9.37 -0.92
N MET A 457 16.01 10.11 -1.96
CA MET A 457 17.39 10.12 -2.46
C MET A 457 18.05 11.50 -2.56
N THR A 458 17.27 12.61 -2.52
CA THR A 458 17.85 13.94 -2.75
C THR A 458 18.69 14.39 -1.57
N ASP A 459 19.88 14.91 -1.87
CA ASP A 459 20.82 15.44 -0.88
C ASP A 459 20.52 16.86 -0.44
N THR A 460 19.99 17.63 -1.35
CA THR A 460 19.84 19.08 -1.15
C THR A 460 18.61 19.43 -0.33
N GLY A 461 17.60 18.54 -0.33
CA GLY A 461 16.29 18.82 0.24
C GLY A 461 15.65 20.07 -0.37
N ASN A 462 16.11 20.48 -1.56
CA ASN A 462 15.61 21.69 -2.22
C ASN A 462 14.38 21.34 -3.06
N ILE A 463 13.20 21.61 -2.53
CA ILE A 463 11.93 21.30 -3.20
C ILE A 463 11.72 22.11 -4.48
N GLU A 464 12.42 23.22 -4.66
CA GLU A 464 12.38 24.02 -5.88
C GLU A 464 12.92 23.27 -7.10
N ASP A 465 13.82 22.30 -6.89
CA ASP A 465 14.34 21.43 -7.95
C ASP A 465 13.22 20.56 -8.56
N VAL A 466 12.17 20.28 -7.79
CA VAL A 466 11.01 19.50 -8.23
C VAL A 466 9.86 20.40 -8.67
N LEU A 467 9.54 21.45 -7.90
CA LEU A 467 8.36 22.29 -8.10
C LEU A 467 8.61 23.54 -8.93
N GLY A 468 9.89 23.92 -9.16
CA GLY A 468 10.22 25.25 -9.68
C GLY A 468 9.87 26.35 -8.66
N PRO A 469 9.63 27.61 -9.09
CA PRO A 469 9.42 28.72 -8.18
C PRO A 469 8.28 28.48 -7.19
N LEU A 470 8.53 28.73 -5.89
CA LEU A 470 7.55 28.57 -4.82
C LEU A 470 6.69 29.84 -4.64
N ALA A 471 5.50 29.67 -4.11
CA ALA A 471 4.64 30.78 -3.69
C ALA A 471 5.15 31.39 -2.36
N ASP A 472 5.68 30.58 -1.46
CA ASP A 472 6.28 31.02 -0.21
C ASP A 472 7.65 30.36 0.02
N MET A 473 8.71 31.18 0.03
CA MET A 473 10.08 30.71 0.25
C MET A 473 10.31 30.01 1.60
N ARG A 474 9.43 30.25 2.59
CA ARG A 474 9.47 29.53 3.87
C ARG A 474 9.11 28.06 3.72
N PHE A 475 8.40 27.70 2.65
CA PHE A 475 8.11 26.30 2.32
C PHE A 475 9.38 25.51 2.00
N ALA A 476 10.33 26.11 1.23
CA ALA A 476 11.63 25.49 0.97
C ALA A 476 12.41 25.20 2.27
N LYS A 477 12.38 26.18 3.20
CA LYS A 477 13.03 26.00 4.51
C LYS A 477 12.39 24.87 5.31
N LEU A 478 11.05 24.84 5.38
CA LEU A 478 10.30 23.76 6.04
C LEU A 478 10.69 22.41 5.46
N TRP A 479 10.69 22.30 4.13
CA TRP A 479 11.01 21.05 3.44
C TRP A 479 12.43 20.57 3.75
N LYS A 480 13.39 21.47 3.70
CA LYS A 480 14.80 21.19 4.04
C LYS A 480 14.97 20.72 5.49
N ASP A 481 14.28 21.38 6.42
CA ASP A 481 14.33 21.01 7.84
C ASP A 481 13.74 19.59 8.05
N LYS A 482 12.63 19.28 7.38
CA LYS A 482 12.00 17.95 7.44
C LYS A 482 12.85 16.87 6.77
N TYR A 483 13.53 17.21 5.69
CA TYR A 483 14.47 16.31 5.03
C TYR A 483 15.65 15.97 5.95
N ASN A 484 16.25 16.97 6.57
CA ASN A 484 17.38 16.77 7.49
C ASN A 484 17.02 15.91 8.71
N ASN A 485 15.76 15.89 9.12
CA ASN A 485 15.23 15.09 10.22
C ASN A 485 14.64 13.74 9.77
N ASP A 486 14.95 13.29 8.54
CA ASP A 486 14.48 12.04 7.93
C ASP A 486 12.96 11.89 7.83
N THR A 487 12.20 12.96 8.06
CA THR A 487 10.73 12.93 8.03
C THR A 487 10.20 12.71 6.61
N LEU A 488 10.92 13.18 5.58
CA LEU A 488 10.46 13.08 4.19
C LEU A 488 10.42 11.62 3.70
N SER A 489 11.36 10.79 4.13
CA SER A 489 11.36 9.38 3.75
C SER A 489 10.13 8.64 4.31
N SER A 490 9.68 8.97 5.53
CA SER A 490 8.46 8.39 6.09
C SER A 490 7.18 8.86 5.39
N MET A 491 7.23 10.01 4.72
CA MET A 491 6.08 10.56 3.96
C MET A 491 5.71 9.72 2.72
N VAL A 492 6.57 8.81 2.26
CA VAL A 492 6.18 7.86 1.19
C VAL A 492 5.01 6.96 1.60
N LYS A 493 4.74 6.83 2.91
CA LYS A 493 3.55 6.13 3.44
C LYS A 493 2.25 6.93 3.24
N VAL A 494 2.38 8.23 2.99
CA VAL A 494 1.25 9.12 2.73
C VAL A 494 1.11 9.29 1.23
N PHE A 495 0.39 8.40 0.60
CA PHE A 495 0.19 8.39 -0.84
C PHE A 495 -1.25 8.77 -1.21
N PRO A 496 -1.49 9.25 -2.45
CA PRO A 496 -2.82 9.57 -2.91
C PRO A 496 -3.67 8.30 -3.08
N GLU A 497 -4.93 8.38 -2.66
CA GLU A 497 -5.90 7.31 -2.88
C GLU A 497 -6.61 7.48 -4.23
N ASP A 498 -7.31 6.42 -4.65
CA ASP A 498 -8.13 6.47 -5.84
C ASP A 498 -9.34 7.40 -5.63
N LYS A 499 -9.73 8.10 -6.67
CA LYS A 499 -10.93 8.92 -6.71
C LYS A 499 -11.97 8.28 -7.62
N LEU A 500 -13.21 8.20 -7.16
CA LEU A 500 -14.31 7.79 -8.01
C LEU A 500 -14.89 9.02 -8.72
N GLN A 501 -14.87 9.00 -10.04
CA GLN A 501 -15.62 9.94 -10.85
C GLN A 501 -16.96 9.31 -11.22
N ILE A 502 -18.04 9.88 -10.70
CA ILE A 502 -19.39 9.38 -10.90
C ILE A 502 -20.13 10.35 -11.83
N LYS A 503 -20.72 9.84 -12.89
CA LYS A 503 -21.56 10.60 -13.82
C LYS A 503 -22.95 9.98 -13.88
N ILE A 504 -23.95 10.81 -13.85
CA ILE A 504 -25.35 10.43 -14.07
C ILE A 504 -25.59 10.50 -15.57
N ILE A 505 -26.14 9.43 -16.14
CA ILE A 505 -26.48 9.34 -17.56
C ILE A 505 -27.98 9.48 -17.70
N ASP A 506 -28.43 10.48 -18.45
CA ASP A 506 -29.82 10.69 -18.81
C ASP A 506 -29.99 10.82 -20.34
N GLU A 507 -31.24 11.03 -20.80
CA GLU A 507 -31.56 11.21 -22.23
C GLU A 507 -30.91 12.46 -22.84
N ASN A 508 -30.46 13.42 -22.03
CA ASN A 508 -29.86 14.68 -22.46
C ASN A 508 -28.32 14.66 -22.40
N GLY A 509 -27.71 13.59 -21.90
CA GLY A 509 -26.28 13.43 -21.83
C GLY A 509 -25.77 12.88 -20.49
N SER A 510 -24.58 13.28 -20.09
CA SER A 510 -23.98 12.88 -18.80
C SER A 510 -23.59 14.10 -17.99
N ILE A 511 -23.95 14.10 -16.70
CA ILE A 511 -23.65 15.17 -15.73
C ILE A 511 -22.73 14.58 -14.65
N ASP A 512 -21.66 15.30 -14.32
CA ASP A 512 -20.82 14.92 -13.17
C ASP A 512 -21.63 15.01 -11.88
N ILE A 513 -21.50 14.02 -11.00
CA ILE A 513 -22.27 13.96 -9.76
C ILE A 513 -22.06 15.21 -8.90
N ASN A 514 -20.89 15.83 -8.95
CA ASN A 514 -20.59 17.04 -8.18
C ASN A 514 -21.41 18.26 -8.64
N GLU A 515 -21.80 18.28 -9.92
CA GLU A 515 -22.65 19.33 -10.52
C GLU A 515 -24.14 19.02 -10.36
N GLY A 516 -24.48 17.78 -9.97
CA GLY A 516 -25.85 17.33 -9.78
C GLY A 516 -26.54 17.97 -8.56
N SER A 517 -27.88 18.05 -8.61
CA SER A 517 -28.67 18.42 -7.43
C SER A 517 -28.51 17.40 -6.30
N PRO A 518 -28.77 17.77 -5.03
CA PRO A 518 -28.73 16.81 -3.92
C PRO A 518 -29.54 15.54 -4.17
N GLY A 519 -30.71 15.66 -4.77
CA GLY A 519 -31.56 14.52 -5.13
C GLY A 519 -30.96 13.63 -6.22
N GLN A 520 -30.27 14.22 -7.20
CA GLN A 520 -29.56 13.46 -8.23
C GLN A 520 -28.37 12.69 -7.63
N LYS A 521 -27.64 13.34 -6.74
CA LYS A 521 -26.52 12.72 -6.03
C LYS A 521 -26.98 11.51 -5.23
N SER A 522 -28.00 11.69 -4.38
CA SER A 522 -28.56 10.61 -3.56
C SER A 522 -29.10 9.45 -4.41
N ALA A 523 -29.80 9.76 -5.52
CA ALA A 523 -30.32 8.73 -6.43
C ALA A 523 -29.21 7.91 -7.09
N ALA A 524 -28.12 8.54 -7.52
CA ALA A 524 -27.00 7.86 -8.13
C ALA A 524 -26.31 6.89 -7.15
N ILE A 525 -26.05 7.35 -5.92
CA ILE A 525 -25.46 6.49 -4.89
C ILE A 525 -26.38 5.36 -4.48
N LEU A 526 -27.67 5.66 -4.32
CA LEU A 526 -28.64 4.60 -4.02
C LEU A 526 -28.70 3.54 -5.12
N ALA A 527 -28.66 3.95 -6.39
CA ALA A 527 -28.58 3.00 -7.51
C ALA A 527 -27.29 2.16 -7.47
N PHE A 528 -26.15 2.75 -7.09
CA PHE A 528 -24.91 2.01 -6.87
C PHE A 528 -25.05 1.00 -5.72
N ILE A 529 -25.54 1.43 -4.55
CA ILE A 529 -25.77 0.56 -3.37
C ILE A 529 -26.66 -0.62 -3.74
N LEU A 530 -27.80 -0.35 -4.40
CA LEU A 530 -28.76 -1.36 -4.81
C LEU A 530 -28.17 -2.43 -5.75
N ASN A 531 -27.18 -2.08 -6.58
CA ASN A 531 -26.54 -3.01 -7.48
C ASN A 531 -25.24 -3.63 -6.91
N SER A 532 -24.70 -3.09 -5.82
CA SER A 532 -23.44 -3.53 -5.24
C SER A 532 -23.60 -4.48 -4.05
N GLY A 533 -24.75 -4.48 -3.34
CA GLY A 533 -24.94 -5.22 -2.09
C GLY A 533 -25.22 -6.72 -2.31
N GLU A 534 -24.64 -7.56 -1.46
CA GLU A 534 -24.95 -8.99 -1.32
C GLU A 534 -25.67 -9.28 0.01
N ASN A 535 -25.63 -8.31 0.92
CA ASN A 535 -26.25 -8.40 2.22
C ASN A 535 -27.69 -7.88 2.19
N PRO A 536 -28.54 -8.29 3.15
CA PRO A 536 -29.82 -7.64 3.35
C PRO A 536 -29.66 -6.13 3.54
N LEU A 537 -30.32 -5.34 2.70
CA LEU A 537 -30.20 -3.89 2.67
C LEU A 537 -31.36 -3.24 3.43
N ILE A 538 -31.04 -2.35 4.34
CA ILE A 538 -32.00 -1.55 5.11
C ILE A 538 -31.73 -0.07 4.90
N ILE A 539 -32.75 0.65 4.47
CA ILE A 539 -32.65 2.09 4.21
C ILE A 539 -33.77 2.82 4.96
N ASP A 540 -33.41 3.83 5.74
CA ASP A 540 -34.39 4.70 6.41
C ASP A 540 -34.65 5.95 5.55
N GLN A 541 -35.90 6.13 5.14
CA GLN A 541 -36.39 7.29 4.39
C GLN A 541 -35.59 7.61 3.11
N PRO A 542 -35.47 6.66 2.18
CA PRO A 542 -34.72 6.91 0.92
C PRO A 542 -35.31 8.03 0.07
N GLU A 543 -36.58 8.39 0.33
CA GLU A 543 -37.33 9.42 -0.42
C GLU A 543 -37.04 10.86 -0.01
N ASP A 544 -36.51 11.10 1.19
CA ASP A 544 -36.38 12.45 1.75
C ASP A 544 -35.46 13.37 0.92
N ASP A 545 -34.46 12.80 0.28
CA ASP A 545 -33.45 13.50 -0.49
C ASP A 545 -33.53 13.21 -2.01
N LEU A 546 -34.59 12.54 -2.51
CA LEU A 546 -34.71 12.13 -3.91
C LEU A 546 -35.70 13.01 -4.69
N ASP A 547 -35.34 13.32 -5.94
CA ASP A 547 -36.28 13.89 -6.91
C ASP A 547 -37.25 12.79 -7.41
N ASN A 548 -38.55 13.07 -7.39
CA ASN A 548 -39.58 12.11 -7.79
C ASN A 548 -39.39 11.50 -9.19
N SER A 549 -38.83 12.24 -10.13
CA SER A 549 -38.54 11.76 -11.47
C SER A 549 -37.42 10.71 -11.50
N LEU A 550 -36.45 10.85 -10.61
CA LEU A 550 -35.29 9.97 -10.50
C LEU A 550 -35.58 8.71 -9.69
N ILE A 551 -36.52 8.76 -8.73
CA ILE A 551 -36.95 7.58 -7.98
C ILE A 551 -37.36 6.45 -8.93
N TYR A 552 -38.17 6.77 -9.93
CA TYR A 552 -38.62 5.74 -10.88
C TYR A 552 -37.50 5.26 -11.81
N SER A 553 -36.76 6.18 -12.40
CA SER A 553 -35.78 5.86 -13.44
C SER A 553 -34.54 5.13 -12.91
N LEU A 554 -34.10 5.46 -11.70
CA LEU A 554 -32.89 4.89 -11.10
C LEU A 554 -33.23 3.84 -10.04
N VAL A 555 -34.07 4.17 -9.05
CA VAL A 555 -34.29 3.31 -7.87
C VAL A 555 -35.24 2.16 -8.20
N VAL A 556 -36.42 2.43 -8.77
CA VAL A 556 -37.40 1.37 -9.06
C VAL A 556 -36.88 0.38 -10.09
N LYS A 557 -36.13 0.85 -11.11
CA LYS A 557 -35.50 -0.05 -12.08
C LYS A 557 -34.42 -0.93 -11.45
N SER A 558 -33.60 -0.36 -10.55
CA SER A 558 -32.57 -1.13 -9.84
C SER A 558 -33.19 -2.17 -8.92
N ILE A 559 -34.20 -1.79 -8.10
CA ILE A 559 -34.92 -2.74 -7.23
C ILE A 559 -35.56 -3.88 -8.02
N ARG A 560 -36.12 -3.59 -9.22
CA ARG A 560 -36.72 -4.64 -10.07
C ARG A 560 -35.70 -5.62 -10.68
N LYS A 561 -34.44 -5.21 -10.78
CA LYS A 561 -33.32 -6.06 -11.25
C LYS A 561 -32.69 -6.88 -10.13
N MET A 562 -32.84 -6.47 -8.89
CA MET A 562 -32.43 -7.26 -7.72
C MET A 562 -33.26 -8.54 -7.71
N LYS A 563 -32.61 -9.69 -7.94
CA LYS A 563 -33.23 -11.02 -7.89
C LYS A 563 -32.99 -11.65 -6.55
#